data_bedb2de482d1938d9456b9fdd8ac390e
#
_entry.id   bedb2de482d1938d9456b9fdd8ac390e
#
_cell.length_a   1.000
_cell.length_b   1.000
_cell.length_c   1.000
_cell.angle_alpha   90.00
_cell.angle_beta   90.00
_cell.angle_gamma   90.00
#
_symmetry.space_group_name_H-M   'P 1'
#
loop_
_entity.id
_entity.type
_entity.pdbx_description
1 polymer ?
#
loop_
_entity_poly.entity_id
_entity_poly.type
_entity_poly.pdbx_seq_one_letter_code
_entity_poly.pdbx_strand_id
1 'polypeptide(L)'
;MLEQRGKLRLLHAEALLTQKAYNDQRVLMSWRACSLRSWLNREFPEQAFTREERGQLVASAVQAVENPDYGTPGGQNSMDKVFLFGIDELKKYYLEDRDRAMGDWWWTRTPGSNLVSAVAVYPDGSLYIPGININYTDGGVRPAMWILLKT
;
A
#
# COMPACT_ATOMS: atom_id res chain seq x y z
N MET A 1 -1.99 8.15 12.98
CA MET A 1 -1.14 7.10 13.61
C MET A 1 -2.01 5.91 13.98
N LEU A 2 -1.64 4.72 13.54
CA LEU A 2 -2.46 3.50 13.72
C LEU A 2 -1.89 2.55 14.77
N GLU A 3 -0.58 2.54 14.96
CA GLU A 3 0.06 1.63 15.92
C GLU A 3 1.31 2.30 16.50
N GLN A 4 1.63 1.91 17.73
CA GLN A 4 2.81 2.41 18.45
C GLN A 4 3.57 1.22 19.03
N ARG A 5 4.87 1.17 18.79
CA ARG A 5 5.79 0.18 19.37
C ARG A 5 7.02 0.91 19.88
N GLY A 6 7.07 1.22 21.19
CA GLY A 6 8.11 2.05 21.75
C GLY A 6 8.14 3.42 21.08
N LYS A 7 9.26 3.76 20.44
CA LYS A 7 9.42 5.00 19.66
C LYS A 7 8.96 4.87 18.21
N LEU A 8 8.55 3.69 17.78
CA LEU A 8 8.06 3.48 16.42
C LEU A 8 6.59 3.86 16.32
N ARG A 9 6.22 4.46 15.21
CA ARG A 9 4.83 4.85 14.90
C ARG A 9 4.50 4.40 13.50
N LEU A 10 3.37 3.70 13.37
CA LEU A 10 2.80 3.36 12.07
C LEU A 10 1.87 4.47 11.62
N LEU A 11 2.20 5.07 10.49
CA LEU A 11 1.41 6.12 9.86
C LEU A 11 0.75 5.59 8.59
N HIS A 12 -0.46 6.04 8.34
CA HIS A 12 -1.17 5.82 7.09
C HIS A 12 -1.71 7.17 6.62
N ALA A 13 -1.51 7.50 5.36
CA ALA A 13 -1.93 8.80 4.84
C ALA A 13 -3.45 8.99 5.03
N GLU A 14 -3.84 10.19 5.41
CA GLU A 14 -5.25 10.55 5.62
C GLU A 14 -5.95 10.97 4.32
N ALA A 15 -5.20 11.02 3.20
CA ALA A 15 -5.72 11.38 1.89
C ALA A 15 -5.02 10.55 0.82
N LEU A 16 -5.64 10.48 -0.35
CA LEU A 16 -4.99 9.93 -1.55
C LEU A 16 -4.02 10.98 -2.07
N LEU A 17 -2.74 10.67 -2.06
CA LEU A 17 -1.69 11.66 -2.35
C LEU A 17 -1.46 11.87 -3.84
N THR A 18 -1.75 10.86 -4.65
CA THR A 18 -1.60 10.92 -6.11
C THR A 18 -2.38 9.76 -6.73
N GLN A 19 -2.38 9.69 -8.05
CA GLN A 19 -2.91 8.57 -8.82
C GLN A 19 -1.77 7.98 -9.65
N LYS A 20 -1.61 6.65 -9.58
CA LYS A 20 -0.61 5.92 -10.34
C LYS A 20 -1.06 4.50 -10.61
N ALA A 21 -0.47 3.88 -11.63
CA ALA A 21 -0.60 2.44 -11.83
C ALA A 21 0.12 1.68 -10.72
N TYR A 22 -0.40 0.53 -10.35
CA TYR A 22 0.30 -0.42 -9.47
C TYR A 22 1.59 -0.90 -10.14
N ASN A 23 1.50 -1.19 -11.43
CA ASN A 23 2.65 -1.46 -12.28
C ASN A 23 2.44 -0.84 -13.65
N ASP A 24 3.50 -0.27 -14.23
CA ASP A 24 3.41 0.44 -15.51
C ASP A 24 2.99 -0.47 -16.66
N GLN A 25 3.29 -1.76 -16.58
CA GLN A 25 2.95 -2.74 -17.59
C GLN A 25 2.03 -3.83 -17.03
N ARG A 26 1.13 -4.33 -17.89
CA ARG A 26 0.23 -5.43 -17.53
C ARG A 26 0.93 -6.76 -17.77
N VAL A 27 1.82 -7.12 -16.85
CA VAL A 27 2.56 -8.39 -16.84
C VAL A 27 2.39 -9.05 -15.49
N LEU A 28 2.64 -10.35 -15.38
CA LEU A 28 2.61 -11.05 -14.08
C LEU A 28 3.50 -10.33 -13.07
N MET A 29 2.93 -9.90 -11.96
CA MET A 29 3.61 -9.00 -11.04
C MET A 29 3.30 -9.35 -9.59
N SER A 30 4.20 -8.96 -8.69
CA SER A 30 4.01 -9.00 -7.25
C SER A 30 4.30 -7.62 -6.68
N TRP A 31 3.88 -7.38 -5.45
CA TRP A 31 4.19 -6.12 -4.77
C TRP A 31 5.69 -5.84 -4.76
N ARG A 32 6.50 -6.84 -4.41
CA ARG A 32 7.96 -6.68 -4.29
C ARG A 32 8.61 -6.16 -5.57
N ALA A 33 8.10 -6.55 -6.73
CA ALA A 33 8.69 -6.22 -8.02
C ALA A 33 8.02 -5.06 -8.74
N CYS A 34 6.88 -4.56 -8.27
CA CYS A 34 6.08 -3.61 -9.03
C CYS A 34 6.68 -2.19 -9.06
N SER A 35 6.31 -1.44 -10.09
CA SER A 35 6.83 -0.08 -10.30
C SER A 35 6.35 0.89 -9.22
N LEU A 36 5.14 0.71 -8.67
CA LEU A 36 4.62 1.58 -7.61
C LEU A 36 5.46 1.47 -6.34
N ARG A 37 5.81 0.25 -5.93
CA ARG A 37 6.69 0.05 -4.77
C ARG A 37 8.04 0.73 -4.98
N SER A 38 8.61 0.57 -6.17
CA SER A 38 9.90 1.21 -6.50
C SER A 38 9.81 2.72 -6.37
N TRP A 39 8.76 3.31 -6.91
CA TRP A 39 8.53 4.76 -6.83
C TRP A 39 8.34 5.22 -5.39
N LEU A 40 7.55 4.50 -4.60
CA LEU A 40 7.29 4.85 -3.19
C LEU A 40 8.56 4.82 -2.34
N ASN A 41 9.56 4.02 -2.72
CA ASN A 41 10.80 3.89 -1.93
C ASN A 41 11.99 4.64 -2.52
N ARG A 42 11.84 5.27 -3.68
CA ARG A 42 12.90 6.06 -4.34
C ARG A 42 12.52 7.51 -4.50
N GLU A 43 11.65 7.82 -5.47
CA GLU A 43 11.29 9.21 -5.81
C GLU A 43 10.37 9.84 -4.78
N PHE A 44 9.36 9.11 -4.31
CA PHE A 44 8.35 9.66 -3.40
C PHE A 44 8.95 10.25 -2.12
N PRO A 45 9.85 9.58 -1.39
CA PRO A 45 10.40 10.16 -0.17
C PRO A 45 11.14 11.46 -0.40
N GLU A 46 11.82 11.62 -1.53
CA GLU A 46 12.53 12.85 -1.87
C GLU A 46 11.58 13.99 -2.21
N GLN A 47 10.42 13.66 -2.81
CA GLN A 47 9.41 14.65 -3.17
C GLN A 47 8.56 15.08 -1.99
N ALA A 48 8.26 14.14 -1.08
CA ALA A 48 7.26 14.33 -0.03
C ALA A 48 7.84 14.76 1.31
N PHE A 49 9.10 14.44 1.58
CA PHE A 49 9.69 14.61 2.91
C PHE A 49 10.97 15.43 2.86
N THR A 50 11.22 16.19 3.95
CA THR A 50 12.51 16.83 4.16
C THR A 50 13.58 15.76 4.40
N ARG A 51 14.86 16.17 4.33
CA ARG A 51 15.97 15.27 4.65
C ARG A 51 15.87 14.71 6.06
N GLU A 52 15.46 15.53 7.01
CA GLU A 52 15.28 15.10 8.40
C GLU A 52 14.16 14.08 8.53
N GLU A 53 13.02 14.33 7.91
CA GLU A 53 11.89 13.40 7.90
C GLU A 53 12.26 12.07 7.25
N ARG A 54 13.00 12.10 6.14
CA ARG A 54 13.49 10.86 5.50
C ARG A 54 14.35 10.04 6.43
N GLY A 55 15.16 10.70 7.26
CA GLY A 55 15.99 10.03 8.26
C GLY A 55 15.18 9.33 9.36
N GLN A 56 13.90 9.66 9.53
CA GLN A 56 13.01 9.01 10.49
C GLN A 56 12.30 7.79 9.91
N LEU A 57 12.26 7.62 8.59
CA LEU A 57 11.64 6.46 7.95
C LEU A 57 12.43 5.19 8.28
N VAL A 58 11.71 4.15 8.69
CA VAL A 58 12.32 2.88 9.06
C VAL A 58 11.94 1.82 8.04
N ALA A 59 12.94 1.13 7.50
CA ALA A 59 12.68 -0.03 6.65
C ALA A 59 12.06 -1.13 7.51
N SER A 60 10.91 -1.64 7.10
CA SER A 60 10.18 -2.66 7.82
C SER A 60 9.85 -3.84 6.91
N ALA A 61 9.69 -5.03 7.51
CA ALA A 61 9.29 -6.21 6.78
C ALA A 61 7.82 -6.08 6.36
N VAL A 62 7.58 -6.22 5.06
CA VAL A 62 6.24 -6.20 4.48
C VAL A 62 5.92 -7.61 3.98
N GLN A 63 4.91 -8.24 4.58
CA GLN A 63 4.58 -9.62 4.26
C GLN A 63 3.74 -9.71 2.99
N ALA A 64 4.08 -10.67 2.14
CA ALA A 64 3.32 -11.01 0.95
C ALA A 64 2.25 -12.02 1.35
N VAL A 65 0.99 -11.56 1.36
CA VAL A 65 -0.17 -12.39 1.73
C VAL A 65 -0.97 -12.70 0.47
N GLU A 66 -1.45 -13.92 0.35
CA GLU A 66 -2.26 -14.33 -0.79
C GLU A 66 -3.66 -13.70 -0.78
N ASN A 67 -4.31 -13.66 -1.94
CA ASN A 67 -5.70 -13.23 -2.03
C ASN A 67 -6.58 -14.22 -1.25
N PRO A 68 -7.42 -13.75 -0.32
CA PRO A 68 -8.19 -14.62 0.56
C PRO A 68 -9.26 -15.45 -0.16
N ASP A 69 -9.76 -14.97 -1.30
CA ASP A 69 -10.85 -15.64 -2.03
C ASP A 69 -10.33 -16.47 -3.22
N TYR A 70 -9.26 -16.01 -3.86
CA TYR A 70 -8.74 -16.63 -5.09
C TYR A 70 -7.45 -17.41 -4.89
N GLY A 71 -6.80 -17.26 -3.73
CA GLY A 71 -5.53 -17.93 -3.45
C GLY A 71 -4.35 -17.43 -4.30
N THR A 72 -4.51 -16.31 -4.99
CA THR A 72 -3.43 -15.73 -5.79
C THR A 72 -2.23 -15.43 -4.89
N PRO A 73 -1.03 -15.96 -5.19
CA PRO A 73 0.12 -15.77 -4.30
C PRO A 73 0.60 -14.32 -4.29
N GLY A 74 1.01 -13.85 -3.11
CA GLY A 74 1.53 -12.50 -2.94
C GLY A 74 2.98 -12.31 -3.40
N GLY A 75 3.67 -13.39 -3.72
CA GLY A 75 5.08 -13.36 -4.06
C GLY A 75 5.97 -13.38 -2.82
N GLN A 76 7.15 -12.79 -2.90
CA GLN A 76 8.10 -12.72 -1.81
C GLN A 76 7.86 -11.51 -0.92
N ASN A 77 8.23 -11.64 0.35
CA ASN A 77 8.24 -10.51 1.29
C ASN A 77 9.24 -9.44 0.83
N SER A 78 9.02 -8.22 1.25
CA SER A 78 9.91 -7.09 0.95
C SER A 78 10.29 -6.34 2.21
N MET A 79 11.32 -5.51 2.10
CA MET A 79 11.71 -4.54 3.12
C MET A 79 11.45 -3.16 2.55
N ASP A 80 10.51 -2.42 3.14
CA ASP A 80 10.06 -1.14 2.58
C ASP A 80 10.08 -0.05 3.65
N LYS A 81 10.49 1.14 3.25
CA LYS A 81 10.30 2.35 4.05
C LYS A 81 8.90 2.92 3.87
N VAL A 82 8.35 2.80 2.65
CA VAL A 82 7.00 3.23 2.33
C VAL A 82 6.31 2.09 1.59
N PHE A 83 5.08 1.78 1.96
CA PHE A 83 4.34 0.65 1.40
C PHE A 83 2.84 0.95 1.34
N LEU A 84 2.11 0.07 0.67
CA LEU A 84 0.65 0.06 0.71
C LEU A 84 0.17 -1.02 1.67
N PHE A 85 -0.93 -0.76 2.35
CA PHE A 85 -1.57 -1.79 3.16
C PHE A 85 -2.12 -2.91 2.27
N GLY A 86 -2.02 -4.13 2.77
CA GLY A 86 -2.77 -5.27 2.25
C GLY A 86 -4.12 -5.41 2.95
N ILE A 87 -4.91 -6.37 2.50
CA ILE A 87 -6.25 -6.62 3.08
C ILE A 87 -6.17 -6.88 4.59
N ASP A 88 -5.18 -7.64 5.04
CA ASP A 88 -5.05 -8.00 6.46
C ASP A 88 -4.91 -6.75 7.34
N GLU A 89 -4.08 -5.82 6.92
CA GLU A 89 -3.87 -4.57 7.66
C GLU A 89 -5.11 -3.69 7.61
N LEU A 90 -5.78 -3.62 6.46
CA LEU A 90 -7.01 -2.85 6.34
C LEU A 90 -8.09 -3.37 7.28
N LYS A 91 -8.24 -4.69 7.39
CA LYS A 91 -9.21 -5.29 8.32
C LYS A 91 -8.80 -5.12 9.78
N LYS A 92 -7.51 -5.07 10.05
CA LYS A 92 -6.99 -4.87 11.41
C LYS A 92 -7.22 -3.45 11.92
N TYR A 93 -6.96 -2.44 11.08
CA TYR A 93 -6.99 -1.03 11.51
C TYR A 93 -8.29 -0.31 11.19
N TYR A 94 -9.07 -0.79 10.24
CA TYR A 94 -10.31 -0.19 9.77
C TYR A 94 -11.42 -1.24 9.78
N LEU A 95 -12.21 -1.26 10.84
CA LEU A 95 -13.18 -2.34 11.09
C LEU A 95 -14.39 -2.31 10.15
N GLU A 96 -14.76 -1.14 9.66
CA GLU A 96 -15.92 -0.96 8.79
C GLU A 96 -15.52 -0.34 7.46
N ASP A 97 -16.32 -0.62 6.42
CA ASP A 97 -16.07 -0.08 5.08
C ASP A 97 -15.95 1.44 5.09
N ARG A 98 -16.85 2.13 5.78
CA ARG A 98 -16.83 3.60 5.86
C ARG A 98 -15.53 4.17 6.41
N ASP A 99 -14.83 3.41 7.23
CA ASP A 99 -13.53 3.86 7.81
C ASP A 99 -12.42 3.89 6.76
N ARG A 100 -12.59 3.17 5.65
CA ARG A 100 -11.65 3.12 4.52
C ARG A 100 -12.05 4.03 3.38
N ALA A 101 -13.27 4.60 3.42
CA ALA A 101 -13.81 5.41 2.32
C ALA A 101 -13.01 6.70 2.14
N MET A 102 -12.59 6.98 0.91
CA MET A 102 -11.83 8.20 0.55
C MET A 102 -12.52 8.99 -0.56
N GLY A 103 -13.70 8.56 -1.04
CA GLY A 103 -14.42 9.21 -2.13
C GLY A 103 -13.93 8.82 -3.52
N ASP A 104 -12.73 8.27 -3.64
CA ASP A 104 -12.15 7.70 -4.85
C ASP A 104 -11.59 6.32 -4.52
N TRP A 105 -11.38 5.48 -5.53
CA TRP A 105 -10.80 4.17 -5.32
C TRP A 105 -9.28 4.24 -5.18
N TRP A 106 -8.70 3.28 -4.45
CA TRP A 106 -7.26 3.25 -4.23
C TRP A 106 -6.73 1.82 -4.10
N TRP A 107 -5.44 1.68 -4.35
CA TRP A 107 -4.77 0.38 -4.37
C TRP A 107 -4.53 -0.17 -2.98
N THR A 108 -4.64 -1.50 -2.86
CA THR A 108 -3.93 -2.27 -1.83
C THR A 108 -2.74 -2.97 -2.49
N ARG A 109 -1.82 -3.52 -1.68
CA ARG A 109 -0.74 -4.32 -2.25
C ARG A 109 -1.14 -5.78 -2.52
N THR A 110 -2.28 -6.24 -2.02
CA THR A 110 -2.74 -7.63 -2.17
C THR A 110 -3.08 -7.92 -3.63
N PRO A 111 -2.61 -9.07 -4.19
CA PRO A 111 -2.97 -9.44 -5.56
C PRO A 111 -4.47 -9.72 -5.67
N GLY A 112 -5.04 -9.48 -6.84
CA GLY A 112 -6.44 -9.75 -7.13
C GLY A 112 -6.69 -11.22 -7.48
N SER A 113 -7.62 -11.46 -8.42
CA SER A 113 -7.95 -12.83 -8.85
C SER A 113 -6.83 -13.48 -9.67
N ASN A 114 -5.86 -12.70 -10.12
CA ASN A 114 -4.69 -13.16 -10.87
C ASN A 114 -3.52 -12.19 -10.66
N LEU A 115 -2.36 -12.51 -11.24
CA LEU A 115 -1.12 -11.73 -11.05
C LEU A 115 -1.03 -10.48 -11.94
N VAL A 116 -2.06 -10.12 -12.69
CA VAL A 116 -2.16 -8.85 -13.42
C VAL A 116 -3.23 -7.95 -12.84
N SER A 117 -3.71 -8.24 -11.65
CA SER A 117 -4.68 -7.44 -10.90
C SER A 117 -4.27 -7.29 -9.44
N ALA A 118 -4.71 -6.23 -8.81
CA ALA A 118 -4.53 -6.00 -7.38
C ALA A 118 -5.84 -5.56 -6.74
N VAL A 119 -6.09 -6.01 -5.52
CA VAL A 119 -7.29 -5.64 -4.76
C VAL A 119 -7.34 -4.13 -4.59
N ALA A 120 -8.51 -3.57 -4.78
CA ALA A 120 -8.75 -2.15 -4.63
C ALA A 120 -9.76 -1.88 -3.52
N VAL A 121 -9.67 -0.69 -2.94
CA VAL A 121 -10.68 -0.14 -2.04
C VAL A 121 -11.56 0.79 -2.88
N TYR A 122 -12.87 0.55 -2.89
CA TYR A 122 -13.81 1.39 -3.64
C TYR A 122 -14.05 2.73 -2.94
N PRO A 123 -14.65 3.72 -3.64
CA PRO A 123 -14.92 5.04 -3.05
C PRO A 123 -15.69 4.99 -1.72
N ASP A 124 -16.56 4.01 -1.52
CA ASP A 124 -17.31 3.82 -0.29
C ASP A 124 -16.55 3.04 0.80
N GLY A 125 -15.33 2.63 0.51
CA GLY A 125 -14.49 1.86 1.44
C GLY A 125 -14.64 0.35 1.36
N SER A 126 -15.54 -0.17 0.53
CA SER A 126 -15.67 -1.62 0.33
C SER A 126 -14.45 -2.17 -0.41
N LEU A 127 -14.12 -3.43 -0.15
CA LEU A 127 -12.98 -4.10 -0.78
C LEU A 127 -13.41 -4.80 -2.06
N TYR A 128 -12.75 -4.50 -3.16
CA TYR A 128 -12.96 -5.20 -4.42
C TYR A 128 -11.91 -6.32 -4.56
N ILE A 129 -12.27 -7.49 -4.09
CA ILE A 129 -11.37 -8.65 -3.95
C ILE A 129 -10.86 -9.19 -5.29
N PRO A 130 -11.67 -9.24 -6.38
CA PRO A 130 -11.13 -9.67 -7.69
C PRO A 130 -10.01 -8.78 -8.21
N GLY A 131 -9.99 -7.52 -7.81
CA GLY A 131 -8.94 -6.58 -8.16
C GLY A 131 -9.12 -5.90 -9.50
N ILE A 132 -8.33 -4.85 -9.68
CA ILE A 132 -8.31 -4.00 -10.87
C ILE A 132 -7.01 -4.27 -11.61
N ASN A 133 -7.02 -4.21 -12.93
CA ASN A 133 -5.81 -4.37 -13.75
C ASN A 133 -4.71 -3.42 -13.27
N ILE A 134 -3.52 -3.95 -13.05
CA ILE A 134 -2.43 -3.23 -12.40
C ILE A 134 -1.89 -2.05 -13.20
N ASN A 135 -2.17 -1.98 -14.49
CA ASN A 135 -1.71 -0.87 -15.34
C ASN A 135 -2.71 0.28 -15.47
N TYR A 136 -3.83 0.25 -14.76
CA TYR A 136 -4.73 1.40 -14.67
C TYR A 136 -4.01 2.54 -13.95
N THR A 137 -4.05 3.73 -14.55
CA THR A 137 -3.25 4.89 -14.10
C THR A 137 -3.98 5.80 -13.14
N ASP A 138 -5.26 5.56 -12.88
CA ASP A 138 -6.13 6.40 -12.04
C ASP A 138 -6.32 5.86 -10.63
N GLY A 139 -5.60 4.82 -10.25
CA GLY A 139 -5.66 4.28 -8.89
C GLY A 139 -5.03 5.21 -7.87
N GLY A 140 -5.77 5.50 -6.81
CA GLY A 140 -5.28 6.33 -5.72
C GLY A 140 -4.15 5.65 -4.97
N VAL A 141 -3.20 6.45 -4.47
CA VAL A 141 -2.06 5.97 -3.69
C VAL A 141 -2.19 6.51 -2.27
N ARG A 142 -2.34 5.61 -1.32
CA ARG A 142 -2.46 5.91 0.11
C ARG A 142 -1.34 5.21 0.86
N PRO A 143 -0.16 5.85 0.97
CA PRO A 143 1.01 5.18 1.53
C PRO A 143 0.94 5.03 3.05
N ALA A 144 1.64 3.99 3.53
CA ALA A 144 1.89 3.72 4.94
C ALA A 144 3.39 3.67 5.19
N MET A 145 3.79 3.94 6.43
CA MET A 145 5.20 3.92 6.81
C MET A 145 5.37 3.81 8.31
N TRP A 146 6.46 3.20 8.73
CA TRP A 146 6.92 3.26 10.12
C TRP A 146 7.95 4.37 10.26
N ILE A 147 7.78 5.19 11.28
CA ILE A 147 8.75 6.22 11.62
C ILE A 147 9.30 5.99 13.03
N LEU A 148 10.55 6.40 13.22
CA LEU A 148 11.18 6.40 14.54
C LEU A 148 11.17 7.83 15.09
N LEU A 149 10.51 8.01 16.22
CA LEU A 149 10.48 9.32 16.88
C LEU A 149 11.84 9.63 17.47
N LYS A 150 12.27 10.88 17.29
CA LYS A 150 13.44 11.39 17.99
C LYS A 150 13.09 11.69 19.45
N THR A 151 14.05 11.49 20.33
CA THR A 151 13.91 11.86 21.75
C THR A 151 14.24 13.32 21.96
#